data_273e015d817e18da2336949938f0f65c
#
_entry.id   273e015d817e18da2336949938f0f65c
#
_cell.length_a   1.000
_cell.length_b   1.000
_cell.length_c   1.000
_cell.angle_alpha   90.00
_cell.angle_beta   90.00
_cell.angle_gamma   90.00
#
_symmetry.space_group_name_H-M   'P 1'
#
loop_
_entity.id
_entity.type
_entity.pdbx_description
1 polymer ?
#
loop_
_entity_poly.entity_id
_entity_poly.type
_entity_poly.pdbx_seq_one_letter_code
_entity_poly.pdbx_strand_id
1 'polypeptide(L)'
;MKKIVTLLLALALVLGLTACGPGGGSSKKGEVSVFYYTYSDTYISSVRTSMDKLLKKAGINFQNYDANGNQTTQTEQVTTAIAKGSKALIVNVVDTGSNDAAQNIIDLAKAQNIPV
;
A
#
# COMPACT_ATOMS: atom_id res chain seq x y z
N MET A 1 30.52 -23.46 -47.40
CA MET A 1 30.06 -22.09 -47.01
C MET A 1 28.67 -22.03 -46.43
N LYS A 2 27.72 -22.87 -46.84
CA LYS A 2 26.32 -22.86 -46.28
C LYS A 2 26.23 -23.26 -44.79
N LYS A 3 27.14 -24.08 -44.28
CA LYS A 3 27.16 -24.53 -42.84
C LYS A 3 27.71 -23.50 -41.87
N ILE A 4 28.52 -22.57 -42.33
CA ILE A 4 29.10 -21.51 -41.47
C ILE A 4 28.10 -20.38 -41.24
N VAL A 5 27.25 -20.10 -42.25
CA VAL A 5 26.20 -19.06 -42.12
C VAL A 5 25.13 -19.48 -41.12
N THR A 6 24.78 -20.78 -41.07
CA THR A 6 23.81 -21.32 -40.15
C THR A 6 24.32 -21.27 -38.68
N LEU A 7 25.63 -21.45 -38.47
CA LEU A 7 26.22 -21.42 -37.13
C LEU A 7 26.31 -19.98 -36.60
N LEU A 8 26.56 -19.01 -37.47
CA LEU A 8 26.60 -17.58 -37.08
C LEU A 8 25.21 -17.03 -36.76
N LEU A 9 24.18 -17.54 -37.41
CA LEU A 9 22.78 -17.13 -37.12
C LEU A 9 22.29 -17.69 -35.78
N ALA A 10 22.75 -18.90 -35.41
CA ALA A 10 22.38 -19.50 -34.11
C ALA A 10 23.09 -18.80 -32.93
N LEU A 11 24.28 -18.23 -33.14
CA LEU A 11 25.02 -17.53 -32.08
C LEU A 11 24.46 -16.14 -31.80
N ALA A 12 23.78 -15.52 -32.78
CA ALA A 12 23.15 -14.19 -32.59
C ALA A 12 21.86 -14.24 -31.76
N LEU A 13 21.21 -15.41 -31.63
CA LEU A 13 19.98 -15.55 -30.85
C LEU A 13 20.20 -15.74 -29.32
N VAL A 14 21.43 -16.06 -28.90
CA VAL A 14 21.73 -16.32 -27.48
C VAL A 14 22.16 -15.03 -26.73
N LEU A 15 22.49 -13.96 -27.43
CA LEU A 15 22.90 -12.67 -26.84
C LEU A 15 21.74 -11.69 -26.57
N GLY A 16 20.50 -12.08 -26.86
CA GLY A 16 19.33 -11.20 -26.72
C GLY A 16 18.54 -11.32 -25.40
N LEU A 17 18.94 -12.18 -24.47
CA LEU A 17 18.15 -12.46 -23.26
C LEU A 17 18.78 -11.95 -21.93
N THR A 18 19.74 -11.08 -21.97
CA THR A 18 20.30 -10.47 -20.75
C THR A 18 19.91 -9.00 -20.56
N ALA A 19 18.76 -8.58 -21.08
CA ALA A 19 18.17 -7.29 -20.78
C ALA A 19 17.05 -7.38 -19.75
N CYS A 20 17.08 -8.40 -18.87
CA CYS A 20 16.50 -8.24 -17.54
C CYS A 20 17.59 -7.70 -16.64
N GLY A 21 17.84 -6.40 -16.73
CA GLY A 21 18.52 -5.70 -15.67
C GLY A 21 17.77 -6.03 -14.36
N PRO A 22 18.46 -6.24 -13.23
CA PRO A 22 17.78 -6.24 -11.95
C PRO A 22 17.18 -4.84 -11.80
N GLY A 23 15.97 -4.68 -12.24
CA GLY A 23 15.13 -3.60 -11.81
C GLY A 23 15.14 -3.73 -10.31
N GLY A 24 15.76 -2.75 -9.62
CA GLY A 24 15.89 -2.78 -8.19
C GLY A 24 14.54 -3.12 -7.59
N GLY A 25 14.36 -4.36 -7.20
CA GLY A 25 13.33 -4.76 -6.28
C GLY A 25 13.67 -4.04 -4.99
N SER A 26 13.30 -2.77 -4.93
CA SER A 26 12.98 -2.13 -3.68
C SER A 26 11.90 -3.03 -3.11
N SER A 27 12.27 -3.96 -2.26
CA SER A 27 11.36 -4.59 -1.32
C SER A 27 10.81 -3.41 -0.55
N LYS A 28 9.67 -2.89 -1.00
CA LYS A 28 8.90 -1.92 -0.26
C LYS A 28 8.57 -2.64 1.04
N LYS A 29 9.31 -2.30 2.11
CA LYS A 29 8.91 -2.65 3.47
C LYS A 29 7.44 -2.30 3.52
N GLY A 30 6.58 -3.28 3.86
CA GLY A 30 5.16 -3.12 3.77
C GLY A 30 4.73 -1.81 4.42
N GLU A 31 3.87 -1.08 3.73
CA GLU A 31 3.37 0.22 4.18
C GLU A 31 2.22 0.00 5.15
N VAL A 32 2.20 0.74 6.24
CA VAL A 32 1.05 0.86 7.14
C VAL A 32 0.18 2.01 6.64
N SER A 33 -1.11 1.77 6.44
CA SER A 33 -2.06 2.80 6.05
C SER A 33 -2.83 3.30 7.26
N VAL A 34 -2.82 4.62 7.47
CA VAL A 34 -3.46 5.26 8.63
C VAL A 34 -4.58 6.16 8.15
N PHE A 35 -5.80 5.90 8.60
CA PHE A 35 -7.00 6.60 8.16
C PHE A 35 -7.57 7.43 9.29
N TYR A 36 -7.80 8.70 9.03
CA TYR A 36 -8.40 9.64 9.97
C TYR A 36 -9.77 10.09 9.46
N TYR A 37 -10.73 10.27 10.38
CA TYR A 37 -12.05 10.76 10.00
C TYR A 37 -11.98 12.16 9.40
N THR A 38 -11.07 13.01 9.88
CA THR A 38 -10.74 14.32 9.28
C THR A 38 -9.41 14.84 9.78
N TYR A 39 -8.72 15.63 8.96
CA TYR A 39 -7.52 16.35 9.37
C TYR A 39 -7.82 17.70 10.03
N SER A 40 -9.01 18.25 9.80
CA SER A 40 -9.39 19.58 10.30
C SER A 40 -9.65 19.63 11.81
N ASP A 41 -9.84 18.48 12.45
CA ASP A 41 -10.00 18.39 13.90
C ASP A 41 -8.68 18.59 14.63
N THR A 42 -8.66 19.50 15.61
CA THR A 42 -7.46 19.87 16.36
C THR A 42 -6.90 18.69 17.17
N TYR A 43 -7.77 17.87 17.77
CA TYR A 43 -7.36 16.70 18.51
C TYR A 43 -6.74 15.65 17.58
N ILE A 44 -7.41 15.37 16.45
CA ILE A 44 -6.90 14.43 15.44
C ILE A 44 -5.58 14.91 14.83
N SER A 45 -5.42 16.21 14.64
CA SER A 45 -4.14 16.78 14.19
C SER A 45 -3.00 16.47 15.15
N SER A 46 -3.25 16.55 16.46
CA SER A 46 -2.28 16.19 17.51
C SER A 46 -1.98 14.70 17.53
N VAL A 47 -3.01 13.85 17.41
CA VAL A 47 -2.88 12.39 17.34
C VAL A 47 -2.05 12.00 16.12
N ARG A 48 -2.36 12.56 14.93
CA ARG A 48 -1.65 12.31 13.68
C ARG A 48 -0.17 12.68 13.80
N THR A 49 0.13 13.87 14.33
CA THR A 49 1.52 14.32 14.55
C THR A 49 2.30 13.36 15.44
N SER A 50 1.67 12.88 16.51
CA SER A 50 2.29 11.92 17.44
C SER A 50 2.47 10.55 16.82
N MET A 51 1.48 10.05 16.06
CA MET A 51 1.54 8.78 15.34
C MET A 51 2.66 8.81 14.29
N ASP A 52 2.73 9.85 13.47
CA ASP A 52 3.76 10.05 12.46
C ASP A 52 5.17 10.00 13.07
N LYS A 53 5.35 10.67 14.22
CA LYS A 53 6.62 10.68 14.94
C LYS A 53 7.01 9.28 15.42
N LEU A 54 6.06 8.50 15.95
CA LEU A 54 6.30 7.15 16.44
C LEU A 54 6.61 6.18 15.29
N LEU A 55 5.84 6.21 14.20
CA LEU A 55 6.05 5.37 13.03
C LEU A 55 7.41 5.65 12.37
N LYS A 56 7.76 6.93 12.21
CA LYS A 56 9.09 7.34 11.71
C LYS A 56 10.22 6.85 12.61
N LYS A 57 10.07 7.00 13.93
CA LYS A 57 11.07 6.52 14.92
C LYS A 57 11.24 5.00 14.86
N ALA A 58 10.16 4.28 14.59
CA ALA A 58 10.18 2.82 14.43
C ALA A 58 10.69 2.35 13.05
N GLY A 59 10.98 3.26 12.13
CA GLY A 59 11.41 2.93 10.77
C GLY A 59 10.31 2.29 9.92
N ILE A 60 9.04 2.54 10.26
CA ILE A 60 7.87 2.01 9.57
C ILE A 60 7.47 2.97 8.45
N ASN A 61 7.34 2.44 7.23
CA ASN A 61 6.74 3.20 6.12
C ASN A 61 5.24 3.29 6.33
N PHE A 62 4.68 4.47 6.17
CA PHE A 62 3.25 4.67 6.34
C PHE A 62 2.71 5.73 5.40
N GLN A 63 1.41 5.66 5.15
CA GLN A 63 0.65 6.64 4.39
C GLN A 63 -0.59 7.05 5.18
N ASN A 64 -0.78 8.36 5.34
CA ASN A 64 -1.96 8.92 5.99
C ASN A 64 -3.05 9.25 4.96
N TYR A 65 -4.30 9.04 5.36
CA TYR A 65 -5.50 9.32 4.56
C TYR A 65 -6.47 10.18 5.36
N ASP A 66 -7.02 11.19 4.71
CA ASP A 66 -8.06 12.07 5.25
C ASP A 66 -9.41 11.70 4.63
N ALA A 67 -10.35 11.23 5.42
CA ALA A 67 -11.70 10.94 4.96
C ALA A 67 -12.57 12.20 4.82
N ASN A 68 -12.09 13.33 5.33
CA ASN A 68 -12.81 14.60 5.29
C ASN A 68 -14.26 14.50 5.81
N GLY A 69 -14.50 13.70 6.87
CA GLY A 69 -15.79 13.49 7.47
C GLY A 69 -16.75 12.61 6.66
N ASN A 70 -16.28 11.91 5.64
CA ASN A 70 -17.11 11.10 4.75
C ASN A 70 -16.75 9.61 4.85
N GLN A 71 -17.71 8.78 5.33
CA GLN A 71 -17.50 7.35 5.50
C GLN A 71 -17.32 6.62 4.16
N THR A 72 -18.01 7.01 3.12
CA THR A 72 -17.84 6.42 1.78
C THR A 72 -16.43 6.65 1.27
N THR A 73 -15.92 7.89 1.38
CA THR A 73 -14.53 8.23 1.04
C THR A 73 -13.54 7.38 1.83
N GLN A 74 -13.76 7.19 3.14
CA GLN A 74 -12.91 6.35 3.97
C GLN A 74 -12.87 4.90 3.49
N THR A 75 -14.02 4.33 3.18
CA THR A 75 -14.13 2.95 2.67
C THR A 75 -13.42 2.78 1.33
N GLU A 76 -13.54 3.74 0.42
CA GLU A 76 -12.83 3.75 -0.85
C GLU A 76 -11.31 3.87 -0.68
N GLN A 77 -10.86 4.70 0.24
CA GLN A 77 -9.44 4.83 0.60
C GLN A 77 -8.89 3.53 1.17
N VAL A 78 -9.62 2.85 2.06
CA VAL A 78 -9.25 1.54 2.62
C VAL A 78 -9.13 0.51 1.51
N THR A 79 -10.11 0.39 0.65
CA THR A 79 -10.09 -0.53 -0.50
C THR A 79 -8.87 -0.28 -1.40
N THR A 80 -8.60 0.99 -1.68
CA THR A 80 -7.44 1.39 -2.50
C THR A 80 -6.11 1.05 -1.83
N ALA A 81 -5.98 1.29 -0.52
CA ALA A 81 -4.76 0.99 0.23
C ALA A 81 -4.49 -0.52 0.29
N ILE A 82 -5.53 -1.32 0.49
CA ILE A 82 -5.46 -2.78 0.43
C ILE A 82 -4.98 -3.24 -0.95
N ALA A 83 -5.57 -2.72 -2.02
CA ALA A 83 -5.19 -3.05 -3.40
C ALA A 83 -3.73 -2.64 -3.72
N LYS A 84 -3.22 -1.58 -3.11
CA LYS A 84 -1.81 -1.15 -3.21
C LYS A 84 -0.85 -2.00 -2.39
N GLY A 85 -1.34 -2.93 -1.59
CA GLY A 85 -0.54 -3.86 -0.81
C GLY A 85 -0.18 -3.37 0.59
N SER A 86 -1.06 -2.57 1.21
CA SER A 86 -0.94 -2.21 2.63
C SER A 86 -0.78 -3.46 3.49
N LYS A 87 0.08 -3.39 4.51
CA LYS A 87 0.39 -4.53 5.40
C LYS A 87 -0.33 -4.46 6.74
N ALA A 88 -0.79 -3.29 7.11
CA ALA A 88 -1.62 -3.08 8.29
C ALA A 88 -2.45 -1.81 8.10
N LEU A 89 -3.60 -1.76 8.72
CA LEU A 89 -4.48 -0.60 8.73
C LEU A 89 -4.61 -0.08 10.15
N ILE A 90 -4.55 1.23 10.32
CA ILE A 90 -4.91 1.92 11.56
C ILE A 90 -6.06 2.85 11.20
N VAL A 91 -7.22 2.65 11.79
CA VAL A 91 -8.43 3.34 11.34
C VAL A 91 -9.12 4.08 12.49
N ASN A 92 -9.27 5.37 12.30
CA ASN A 92 -10.18 6.19 13.09
C ASN A 92 -11.46 6.39 12.25
N VAL A 93 -12.50 5.61 12.56
CA VAL A 93 -13.74 5.50 11.77
C VAL A 93 -14.50 6.82 11.75
N VAL A 94 -15.05 7.20 10.59
CA VAL A 94 -15.87 8.40 10.44
C VAL A 94 -17.22 8.23 11.13
N ASP A 95 -17.97 7.18 10.76
CA ASP A 95 -19.29 6.91 11.32
C ASP A 95 -19.18 6.01 12.56
N THR A 96 -19.08 6.63 13.71
CA THR A 96 -19.04 5.94 15.01
C THR A 96 -20.42 5.54 15.51
N GLY A 97 -21.49 6.00 14.88
CA GLY A 97 -22.87 5.64 15.22
C GLY A 97 -23.35 4.35 14.54
N SER A 98 -22.60 3.84 13.57
CA SER A 98 -22.93 2.62 12.84
C SER A 98 -21.86 1.53 13.06
N ASN A 99 -22.30 0.39 13.59
CA ASN A 99 -21.43 -0.79 13.67
C ASN A 99 -21.04 -1.30 12.28
N ASP A 100 -21.87 -1.08 11.27
CA ASP A 100 -21.63 -1.56 9.91
C ASP A 100 -20.43 -0.88 9.25
N ALA A 101 -20.17 0.38 9.57
CA ALA A 101 -19.01 1.10 9.03
C ALA A 101 -17.69 0.47 9.47
N ALA A 102 -17.53 0.19 10.75
CA ALA A 102 -16.34 -0.48 11.28
C ALA A 102 -16.25 -1.93 10.79
N GLN A 103 -17.38 -2.67 10.80
CA GLN A 103 -17.43 -4.05 10.38
C GLN A 103 -17.05 -4.22 8.90
N ASN A 104 -17.50 -3.34 8.03
CA ASN A 104 -17.16 -3.34 6.61
C ASN A 104 -15.63 -3.21 6.40
N ILE A 105 -14.98 -2.29 7.13
CA ILE A 105 -13.53 -2.12 7.07
C ILE A 105 -12.80 -3.38 7.56
N ILE A 106 -13.28 -3.97 8.66
CA ILE A 106 -12.72 -5.22 9.20
C ILE A 106 -12.85 -6.35 8.18
N ASP A 107 -13.97 -6.50 7.53
CA ASP A 107 -14.23 -7.57 6.56
C ASP A 107 -13.36 -7.41 5.30
N LEU A 108 -13.19 -6.17 4.81
CA LEU A 108 -12.27 -5.87 3.71
C LEU A 108 -10.82 -6.28 4.05
N ALA A 109 -10.37 -5.96 5.25
CA ALA A 109 -9.01 -6.30 5.70
C ALA A 109 -8.83 -7.81 5.92
N LYS A 110 -9.80 -8.46 6.56
CA LYS A 110 -9.80 -9.92 6.80
C LYS A 110 -9.74 -10.72 5.50
N ALA A 111 -10.47 -10.30 4.47
CA ALA A 111 -10.46 -10.95 3.15
C ALA A 111 -9.06 -11.03 2.53
N GLN A 112 -8.15 -10.16 2.94
CA GLN A 112 -6.76 -10.09 2.47
C GLN A 112 -5.73 -10.45 3.56
N ASN A 113 -6.18 -10.96 4.72
CA ASN A 113 -5.34 -11.28 5.88
C ASN A 113 -4.51 -10.08 6.37
N ILE A 114 -5.07 -8.88 6.33
CA ILE A 114 -4.43 -7.63 6.77
C ILE A 114 -4.94 -7.30 8.18
N PRO A 115 -4.05 -7.07 9.16
CA PRO A 115 -4.45 -6.62 10.50
C PRO A 115 -5.02 -5.20 10.47
N VAL A 116 -6.06 -4.98 11.30
CA VAL A 116 -6.72 -3.69 11.52
C VAL A 116 -6.69 -3.37 13.01
#